data_02862c87da82d192567b2dc4d91edce7
#
_entry.id   02862c87da82d192567b2dc4d91edce7
#
_cell.length_a   1.000
_cell.length_b   1.000
_cell.length_c   1.000
_cell.angle_alpha   90.00
_cell.angle_beta   90.00
_cell.angle_gamma   90.00
#
_symmetry.space_group_name_H-M   'P 1'
#
loop_
_entity.id
_entity.type
_entity.pdbx_description
1 polymer ?
#
loop_
_entity_poly.entity_id
_entity_poly.type
_entity_poly.pdbx_seq_one_letter_code
_entity_poly.pdbx_strand_id
1 'polypeptide(L)'
;MFRSILRKLSLIQNVKKLKLDALIIIGGDDSNTNAAFLAKYFIQAKLNTKVIGVPKTIDGDLKNEYIETSFGFDTATKLYSELIGNICRDVNSAHKYWHFIKLMGRSASHIALECALKTQPNICLIGEELAEKKVTLQQVTDYIVD
;
A
#
# COMPACT_ATOMS: atom_id res chain seq x y z
N MET A 1 -11.57 -5.05 -24.57
CA MET A 1 -12.32 -6.30 -24.36
C MET A 1 -11.65 -7.52 -25.01
N PHE A 2 -11.34 -7.54 -26.31
CA PHE A 2 -10.72 -8.68 -27.01
C PHE A 2 -9.34 -9.11 -26.45
N ARG A 3 -8.43 -8.18 -26.14
CA ARG A 3 -7.10 -8.50 -25.57
C ARG A 3 -7.17 -9.19 -24.19
N SER A 4 -8.21 -8.93 -23.42
CA SER A 4 -8.42 -9.56 -22.11
C SER A 4 -8.85 -11.03 -22.25
N ILE A 5 -9.66 -11.36 -23.24
CA ILE A 5 -10.14 -12.73 -23.51
C ILE A 5 -8.99 -13.61 -24.03
N LEU A 6 -8.20 -13.12 -24.98
CA LEU A 6 -7.04 -13.84 -25.51
C LEU A 6 -6.00 -14.15 -24.44
N ARG A 7 -5.73 -13.20 -23.52
CA ARG A 7 -4.83 -13.43 -22.37
C ARG A 7 -5.36 -14.50 -21.43
N LYS A 8 -6.66 -14.55 -21.19
CA LYS A 8 -7.29 -15.57 -20.33
C LYS A 8 -7.20 -16.97 -20.94
N LEU A 9 -7.44 -17.10 -22.26
CA LEU A 9 -7.33 -18.37 -22.97
C LEU A 9 -5.88 -18.89 -22.99
N SER A 10 -4.92 -18.03 -23.28
CA SER A 10 -3.49 -18.35 -23.22
C SER A 10 -3.06 -18.84 -21.82
N LEU A 11 -3.57 -18.20 -20.76
CA LEU A 11 -3.28 -18.60 -19.39
C LEU A 11 -3.79 -20.00 -19.07
N ILE A 12 -5.05 -20.33 -19.45
CA ILE A 12 -5.62 -21.68 -19.26
C ILE A 12 -4.79 -22.73 -20.02
N GLN A 13 -4.40 -22.43 -21.24
CA GLN A 13 -3.57 -23.34 -22.03
C GLN A 13 -2.22 -23.61 -21.35
N ASN A 14 -1.58 -22.57 -20.83
CA ASN A 14 -0.31 -22.70 -20.12
C ASN A 14 -0.46 -23.48 -18.81
N VAL A 15 -1.49 -23.21 -18.01
CA VAL A 15 -1.78 -23.94 -16.78
C VAL A 15 -2.00 -25.43 -17.05
N LYS A 16 -2.77 -25.78 -18.09
CA LYS A 16 -3.00 -27.17 -18.48
C LYS A 16 -1.74 -27.83 -19.04
N LYS A 17 -0.97 -27.11 -19.87
CA LYS A 17 0.30 -27.62 -20.44
C LYS A 17 1.32 -27.91 -19.37
N LEU A 18 1.44 -27.04 -18.36
CA LEU A 18 2.36 -27.16 -17.26
C LEU A 18 1.85 -28.06 -16.13
N LYS A 19 0.59 -28.51 -16.20
CA LYS A 19 -0.09 -29.34 -15.19
C LYS A 19 0.07 -28.74 -13.77
N LEU A 20 -0.21 -27.44 -13.64
CA LEU A 20 -0.07 -26.75 -12.35
C LEU A 20 -1.19 -27.15 -11.40
N ASP A 21 -0.83 -27.59 -10.20
CA ASP A 21 -1.76 -27.87 -9.10
C ASP A 21 -2.20 -26.57 -8.40
N ALA A 22 -1.28 -25.60 -8.31
CA ALA A 22 -1.56 -24.31 -7.71
C ALA A 22 -0.78 -23.19 -8.39
N LEU A 23 -1.32 -21.96 -8.27
CA LEU A 23 -0.69 -20.71 -8.68
C LEU A 23 -0.70 -19.76 -7.49
N ILE A 24 0.49 -19.34 -7.05
CA ILE A 24 0.66 -18.36 -5.98
C ILE A 24 0.98 -17.01 -6.59
N ILE A 25 0.17 -16.00 -6.24
CA ILE A 25 0.34 -14.62 -6.72
C ILE A 25 0.69 -13.73 -5.54
N ILE A 26 1.92 -13.22 -5.54
CA ILE A 26 2.45 -12.34 -4.49
C ILE A 26 2.43 -10.91 -5.02
N GLY A 27 1.72 -10.00 -4.35
CA GLY A 27 1.65 -8.62 -4.79
C GLY A 27 0.71 -7.74 -3.96
N GLY A 28 0.49 -6.52 -4.42
CA GLY A 28 -0.41 -5.56 -3.77
C GLY A 28 -1.89 -5.87 -3.99
N ASP A 29 -2.73 -4.89 -3.68
CA ASP A 29 -4.19 -4.95 -3.78
C ASP A 29 -4.67 -5.33 -5.19
N ASP A 30 -4.14 -4.68 -6.23
CA ASP A 30 -4.49 -4.99 -7.64
C ASP A 30 -4.13 -6.43 -8.01
N SER A 31 -2.96 -6.90 -7.57
CA SER A 31 -2.52 -8.27 -7.85
C SER A 31 -3.40 -9.31 -7.16
N ASN A 32 -3.78 -9.05 -5.90
CA ASN A 32 -4.68 -9.93 -5.14
C ASN A 32 -6.12 -9.88 -5.68
N THR A 33 -6.59 -8.73 -6.12
CA THR A 33 -7.86 -8.59 -6.84
C THR A 33 -7.85 -9.44 -8.13
N ASN A 34 -6.78 -9.36 -8.91
CA ASN A 34 -6.61 -10.18 -10.11
C ASN A 34 -6.54 -11.67 -9.76
N ALA A 35 -5.88 -12.05 -8.65
CA ALA A 35 -5.85 -13.44 -8.16
C ALA A 35 -7.25 -13.96 -7.85
N ALA A 36 -8.10 -13.16 -7.21
CA ALA A 36 -9.49 -13.51 -6.91
C ALA A 36 -10.32 -13.72 -8.19
N PHE A 37 -10.20 -12.79 -9.16
CA PHE A 37 -10.84 -12.97 -10.47
C PHE A 37 -10.36 -14.22 -11.20
N LEU A 38 -9.07 -14.51 -11.12
CA LEU A 38 -8.47 -15.68 -11.73
C LEU A 38 -8.96 -16.99 -11.09
N ALA A 39 -9.04 -17.02 -9.76
CA ALA A 39 -9.60 -18.15 -9.02
C ALA A 39 -11.04 -18.43 -9.46
N LYS A 40 -11.89 -17.40 -9.52
CA LYS A 40 -13.27 -17.52 -10.01
C LYS A 40 -13.32 -18.06 -11.43
N TYR A 41 -12.43 -17.58 -12.30
CA TYR A 41 -12.37 -18.01 -13.69
C TYR A 41 -11.91 -19.48 -13.82
N PHE A 42 -10.95 -19.93 -13.02
CA PHE A 42 -10.51 -21.32 -13.00
C PHE A 42 -11.62 -22.28 -12.54
N ILE A 43 -12.40 -21.87 -11.53
CA ILE A 43 -13.57 -22.62 -11.07
C ILE A 43 -14.60 -22.75 -12.21
N GLN A 44 -14.91 -21.65 -12.91
CA GLN A 44 -15.84 -21.66 -14.06
C GLN A 44 -15.35 -22.54 -15.22
N ALA A 45 -14.03 -22.55 -15.43
CA ALA A 45 -13.38 -23.39 -16.44
C ALA A 45 -13.17 -24.86 -16.00
N LYS A 46 -13.66 -25.23 -14.79
CA LYS A 46 -13.49 -26.55 -14.18
C LYS A 46 -12.04 -27.03 -14.15
N LEU A 47 -11.11 -26.11 -13.84
CA LEU A 47 -9.70 -26.43 -13.60
C LEU A 47 -9.52 -26.83 -12.13
N ASN A 48 -8.67 -27.84 -11.89
CA ASN A 48 -8.30 -28.25 -10.54
C ASN A 48 -7.23 -27.34 -9.91
N THR A 49 -6.58 -26.49 -10.73
CA THR A 49 -5.53 -25.58 -10.28
C THR A 49 -6.09 -24.54 -9.30
N LYS A 50 -5.51 -24.51 -8.11
CA LYS A 50 -5.86 -23.54 -7.07
C LYS A 50 -5.12 -22.22 -7.27
N VAL A 51 -5.77 -21.11 -6.92
CA VAL A 51 -5.12 -19.80 -6.96
C VAL A 51 -5.08 -19.24 -5.53
N ILE A 52 -3.88 -18.86 -5.09
CA ILE A 52 -3.62 -18.32 -3.77
C ILE A 52 -3.01 -16.95 -3.93
N GLY A 53 -3.64 -15.93 -3.35
CA GLY A 53 -3.10 -14.58 -3.26
C GLY A 53 -2.30 -14.40 -1.97
N VAL A 54 -1.12 -13.81 -2.08
CA VAL A 54 -0.28 -13.44 -0.94
C VAL A 54 -0.09 -11.93 -0.96
N PRO A 55 -0.68 -11.19 -0.01
CA PRO A 55 -0.55 -9.74 0.03
C PRO A 55 0.89 -9.29 0.27
N LYS A 56 1.34 -8.33 -0.54
CA LYS A 56 2.61 -7.63 -0.39
C LYS A 56 2.43 -6.17 -0.78
N THR A 57 2.34 -5.31 0.19
CA THR A 57 2.29 -3.86 0.01
C THR A 57 2.90 -3.16 1.22
N ILE A 58 3.51 -2.00 0.99
CA ILE A 58 4.01 -1.15 2.08
C ILE A 58 2.90 -0.31 2.72
N ASP A 59 1.73 -0.20 2.08
CA ASP A 59 0.64 0.69 2.51
C ASP A 59 -0.01 0.25 3.83
N GLY A 60 0.06 -1.04 4.17
CA GLY A 60 -0.54 -1.58 5.38
C GLY A 60 -2.07 -1.71 5.32
N ASP A 61 -2.69 -1.48 4.17
CA ASP A 61 -4.14 -1.46 3.96
C ASP A 61 -4.78 -2.84 3.74
N LEU A 62 -3.97 -3.88 3.57
CA LEU A 62 -4.44 -5.27 3.44
C LEU A 62 -4.43 -6.05 4.76
N LYS A 63 -4.32 -5.36 5.88
CA LYS A 63 -4.38 -5.96 7.22
C LYS A 63 -5.81 -6.41 7.55
N ASN A 64 -5.94 -7.63 8.09
CA ASN A 64 -7.20 -8.20 8.55
C ASN A 64 -6.94 -9.24 9.64
N GLU A 65 -7.96 -9.98 10.06
CA GLU A 65 -7.85 -11.02 11.10
C GLU A 65 -6.86 -12.15 10.79
N TYR A 66 -6.53 -12.39 9.51
CA TYR A 66 -5.59 -13.42 9.05
C TYR A 66 -4.22 -12.84 8.69
N ILE A 67 -4.13 -11.54 8.48
CA ILE A 67 -2.92 -10.84 8.03
C ILE A 67 -2.61 -9.73 9.01
N GLU A 68 -1.69 -9.97 9.93
CA GLU A 68 -1.30 -9.00 10.96
C GLU A 68 -0.43 -7.89 10.39
N THR A 69 0.51 -8.25 9.52
CA THR A 69 1.46 -7.31 8.90
C THR A 69 1.58 -7.56 7.41
N SER A 70 1.94 -6.53 6.66
CA SER A 70 2.20 -6.63 5.24
C SER A 70 3.69 -6.55 4.96
N PHE A 71 4.18 -7.37 4.03
CA PHE A 71 5.59 -7.36 3.62
C PHE A 71 6.01 -6.00 3.10
N GLY A 72 7.10 -5.48 3.64
CA GLY A 72 7.70 -4.22 3.23
C GLY A 72 7.26 -3.02 4.07
N PHE A 73 6.17 -3.07 4.83
CA PHE A 73 5.71 -1.97 5.68
C PHE A 73 6.77 -1.58 6.71
N ASP A 74 7.23 -2.52 7.53
CA ASP A 74 8.23 -2.26 8.57
C ASP A 74 9.56 -1.75 8.00
N THR A 75 10.01 -2.32 6.90
CA THR A 75 11.23 -1.89 6.21
C THR A 75 11.08 -0.46 5.68
N ALA A 76 9.95 -0.14 5.04
CA ALA A 76 9.68 1.18 4.52
C ALA A 76 9.59 2.23 5.63
N THR A 77 8.84 1.96 6.70
CA THR A 77 8.68 2.88 7.83
C THR A 77 9.98 3.10 8.59
N LYS A 78 10.81 2.06 8.73
CA LYS A 78 12.14 2.20 9.35
C LYS A 78 13.03 3.12 8.53
N LEU A 79 13.16 2.88 7.22
CA LEU A 79 13.97 3.72 6.34
C LEU A 79 13.47 5.16 6.30
N TYR A 80 12.15 5.35 6.15
CA TYR A 80 11.57 6.69 6.14
C TYR A 80 11.80 7.42 7.46
N SER A 81 11.66 6.75 8.59
CA SER A 81 11.91 7.34 9.90
C SER A 81 13.37 7.78 10.07
N GLU A 82 14.33 7.00 9.57
CA GLU A 82 15.75 7.37 9.58
C GLU A 82 16.00 8.64 8.72
N LEU A 83 15.45 8.69 7.51
CA LEU A 83 15.59 9.84 6.61
C LEU A 83 14.91 11.09 7.19
N ILE A 84 13.71 10.97 7.73
CA ILE A 84 12.97 12.06 8.38
C ILE A 84 13.72 12.56 9.60
N GLY A 85 14.24 11.65 10.44
CA GLY A 85 15.02 12.01 11.62
C GLY A 85 16.27 12.83 11.26
N ASN A 86 16.93 12.53 10.17
CA ASN A 86 18.05 13.33 9.66
C ASN A 86 17.60 14.73 9.23
N ILE A 87 16.48 14.82 8.48
CA ILE A 87 15.91 16.12 8.09
C ILE A 87 15.52 16.93 9.34
N CYS A 88 14.89 16.32 10.34
CA CYS A 88 14.52 17.01 11.57
C CYS A 88 15.73 17.61 12.31
N ARG A 89 16.88 16.95 12.29
CA ARG A 89 18.13 17.51 12.84
C ARG A 89 18.61 18.71 12.06
N ASP A 90 18.58 18.62 10.74
CA ASP A 90 19.00 19.73 9.86
C ASP A 90 18.07 20.94 10.01
N VAL A 91 16.75 20.73 10.13
CA VAL A 91 15.77 21.80 10.38
C VAL A 91 16.07 22.53 11.67
N ASN A 92 16.34 21.80 12.76
CA ASN A 92 16.67 22.39 14.06
C ASN A 92 17.97 23.20 14.04
N SER A 93 18.91 22.83 13.19
CA SER A 93 20.16 23.58 13.01
C SER A 93 19.99 24.84 12.15
N ALA A 94 19.22 24.74 11.09
CA ALA A 94 19.09 25.81 10.08
C ALA A 94 18.13 26.94 10.49
N HIS A 95 17.06 26.67 11.25
CA HIS A 95 16.00 27.61 11.69
C HIS A 95 15.45 28.53 10.59
N LYS A 96 15.46 28.08 9.33
CA LYS A 96 15.22 28.98 8.20
C LYS A 96 14.11 28.53 7.28
N TYR A 97 13.80 27.22 7.24
CA TYR A 97 12.92 26.67 6.23
C TYR A 97 11.85 25.79 6.83
N TRP A 98 10.66 25.79 6.20
CA TRP A 98 9.62 24.79 6.42
C TRP A 98 9.92 23.57 5.58
N HIS A 99 9.84 22.40 6.18
CA HIS A 99 10.06 21.13 5.48
C HIS A 99 8.77 20.34 5.40
N PHE A 100 8.29 20.13 4.18
CA PHE A 100 7.11 19.34 3.90
C PHE A 100 7.55 17.98 3.38
N ILE A 101 7.23 16.92 4.11
CA ILE A 101 7.61 15.55 3.77
C ILE A 101 6.36 14.78 3.39
N LYS A 102 6.25 14.44 2.11
CA LYS A 102 5.18 13.58 1.61
C LYS A 102 5.67 12.15 1.55
N LEU A 103 4.98 11.27 2.28
CA LEU A 103 5.25 9.84 2.25
C LEU A 103 4.37 9.12 1.24
N MET A 104 4.75 7.88 0.92
CA MET A 104 4.00 7.03 0.02
C MET A 104 2.72 6.56 0.70
N GLY A 105 1.65 6.41 -0.07
CA GLY A 105 0.34 5.95 0.37
C GLY A 105 -0.75 6.48 -0.56
N ARG A 106 -1.84 5.72 -0.69
CA ARG A 106 -2.99 6.10 -1.53
C ARG A 106 -4.26 6.28 -0.72
N SER A 107 -4.60 5.28 0.05
CA SER A 107 -5.90 5.14 0.74
C SER A 107 -5.76 5.01 2.25
N ALA A 108 -4.54 4.88 2.76
CA ALA A 108 -4.29 4.72 4.18
C ALA A 108 -3.02 5.49 4.59
N SER A 109 -3.09 6.17 5.72
CA SER A 109 -1.99 6.99 6.27
C SER A 109 -1.14 6.23 7.29
N HIS A 110 -1.15 4.90 7.27
CA HIS A 110 -0.42 4.08 8.25
C HIS A 110 1.08 4.35 8.26
N ILE A 111 1.70 4.53 7.08
CA ILE A 111 3.13 4.85 6.98
C ILE A 111 3.42 6.20 7.63
N ALA A 112 2.60 7.21 7.36
CA ALA A 112 2.77 8.55 7.91
C ALA A 112 2.64 8.53 9.44
N LEU A 113 1.64 7.82 9.97
CA LEU A 113 1.42 7.69 11.40
C LEU A 113 2.59 6.97 12.09
N GLU A 114 3.05 5.85 11.54
CA GLU A 114 4.18 5.10 12.10
C GLU A 114 5.47 5.91 12.10
N CYS A 115 5.75 6.65 11.02
CA CYS A 115 6.90 7.53 10.94
C CYS A 115 6.79 8.70 11.91
N ALA A 116 5.61 9.30 12.06
CA ALA A 116 5.38 10.40 12.99
C ALA A 116 5.58 9.96 14.46
N LEU A 117 5.11 8.78 14.82
CA LEU A 117 5.34 8.22 16.16
C LEU A 117 6.82 8.02 16.47
N LYS A 118 7.63 7.69 15.48
CA LYS A 118 9.08 7.49 15.63
C LYS A 118 9.90 8.78 15.60
N THR A 119 9.46 9.78 14.83
CA THR A 119 10.27 10.99 14.56
C THR A 119 9.74 12.25 15.25
N GLN A 120 8.50 12.21 15.72
CA GLN A 120 7.82 13.30 16.42
C GLN A 120 7.94 14.65 15.69
N PRO A 121 7.44 14.76 14.43
CA PRO A 121 7.45 16.01 13.71
C PRO A 121 6.52 17.03 14.37
N ASN A 122 6.69 18.33 14.06
CA ASN A 122 5.81 19.37 14.58
C ASN A 122 4.34 19.14 14.20
N ILE A 123 4.08 18.71 12.96
CA ILE A 123 2.74 18.45 12.43
C ILE A 123 2.76 17.13 11.65
N CYS A 124 1.75 16.29 11.89
CA CYS A 124 1.45 15.13 11.09
C CYS A 124 0.01 15.21 10.59
N LEU A 125 -0.16 15.23 9.28
CA LEU A 125 -1.48 15.28 8.65
C LEU A 125 -1.91 13.87 8.24
N ILE A 126 -3.01 13.41 8.82
CA ILE A 126 -3.61 12.10 8.55
C ILE A 126 -4.82 12.31 7.63
N GLY A 127 -4.75 11.76 6.42
CA GLY A 127 -5.76 12.00 5.39
C GLY A 127 -7.17 11.58 5.80
N GLU A 128 -7.31 10.48 6.52
CA GLU A 128 -8.57 9.95 7.02
C GLU A 128 -9.24 10.92 8.00
N GLU A 129 -8.48 11.47 8.93
CA GLU A 129 -9.00 12.46 9.90
C GLU A 129 -9.43 13.77 9.22
N LEU A 130 -8.63 14.23 8.26
CA LEU A 130 -8.96 15.44 7.51
C LEU A 130 -10.24 15.24 6.69
N ALA A 131 -10.43 14.07 6.10
CA ALA A 131 -11.63 13.73 5.35
C ALA A 131 -12.87 13.63 6.26
N GLU A 132 -12.75 12.97 7.39
CA GLU A 132 -13.84 12.83 8.38
C GLU A 132 -14.29 14.19 8.91
N LYS A 133 -13.34 15.03 9.29
CA LYS A 133 -13.58 16.40 9.79
C LYS A 133 -13.92 17.40 8.69
N LYS A 134 -13.88 17.00 7.40
CA LYS A 134 -14.10 17.87 6.23
C LYS A 134 -13.22 19.13 6.25
N VAL A 135 -11.98 18.99 6.68
CA VAL A 135 -11.03 20.09 6.79
C VAL A 135 -10.66 20.59 5.40
N THR A 136 -10.72 21.90 5.19
CA THR A 136 -10.34 22.54 3.93
C THR A 136 -8.85 22.79 3.88
N LEU A 137 -8.31 22.98 2.67
CA LEU A 137 -6.90 23.33 2.49
C LEU A 137 -6.54 24.65 3.21
N GLN A 138 -7.46 25.62 3.21
CA GLN A 138 -7.25 26.89 3.94
C GLN A 138 -7.08 26.64 5.44
N GLN A 139 -7.93 25.84 6.05
CA GLN A 139 -7.81 25.51 7.47
C GLN A 139 -6.52 24.78 7.82
N VAL A 140 -6.04 23.90 6.92
CA VAL A 140 -4.73 23.25 7.09
C VAL A 140 -3.61 24.28 7.03
N THR A 141 -3.70 25.23 6.08
CA THR A 141 -2.69 26.28 5.93
C THR A 141 -2.66 27.20 7.17
N ASP A 142 -3.83 27.62 7.64
CA ASP A 142 -3.97 28.45 8.84
C ASP A 142 -3.36 27.73 10.06
N TYR A 143 -3.65 26.44 10.26
CA TYR A 143 -3.08 25.63 11.32
C TYR A 143 -1.54 25.47 11.26
N ILE A 144 -0.95 25.52 10.06
CA ILE A 144 0.51 25.45 9.89
C ILE A 144 1.18 26.79 10.20
N VAL A 145 0.49 27.92 9.93
CA VAL A 145 1.06 29.27 10.04
C VAL A 145 0.90 29.84 11.46
N ASP A 146 -0.16 29.47 12.18
CA ASP A 146 -0.39 29.84 13.57
C ASP A 146 0.56 29.12 14.55
#